data_e280ace57c8aefa8bfafa55cdac9f333
#
_entry.id   e280ace57c8aefa8bfafa55cdac9f333
#
_cell.length_a   1.000
_cell.length_b   1.000
_cell.length_c   1.000
_cell.angle_alpha   90.00
_cell.angle_beta   90.00
_cell.angle_gamma   90.00
#
_symmetry.space_group_name_H-M   'P 1'
#
loop_
_entity.id
_entity.type
_entity.pdbx_description
1 polymer ?
#
loop_
_entity_poly.entity_id
_entity_poly.type
_entity_poly.pdbx_seq_one_letter_code
_entity_poly.pdbx_strand_id
1 'polypeptide(L)'
;CYIPDKEFIDLCQWLRGIPLISIGVVLPFATSVIIDNKSGMKDLVNHLIKEHKYKRIIFIAGPKTNTDSIERLEAYREALGENNIKIDEKLIFNGDFLADSGYGIMNKIMQDGILYDAVVCANDEMAFGVIKCLKDLKVDMDKGGRVCGFDDCDISGRMRPALTTVRQPIREMCLCAIENILNKIENGETDDIITLPSVLVKRESCGCKNDVSLDVLRENNVRLVPGHRIHENIQTYSLEELFDCVTTVLKLC
;
A
#
# COMPACT_ATOMS: atom_id res chain seq x y z
N CYS A 1 5.83 5.73 4.85
CA CYS A 1 5.70 6.97 4.04
C CYS A 1 6.17 8.15 4.86
N TYR A 2 7.23 8.82 4.40
CA TYR A 2 7.73 10.06 5.02
C TYR A 2 6.83 11.21 4.58
N ILE A 3 6.35 12.00 5.54
CA ILE A 3 5.65 13.25 5.22
C ILE A 3 6.73 14.32 5.12
N PRO A 4 6.86 15.02 3.98
CA PRO A 4 7.84 16.08 3.85
C PRO A 4 7.56 17.17 4.90
N ASP A 5 8.52 17.41 5.76
CA ASP A 5 8.47 18.59 6.63
C ASP A 5 8.78 19.87 5.83
N LYS A 6 8.65 21.00 6.49
CA LYS A 6 8.88 22.30 5.86
C LYS A 6 10.31 22.41 5.31
N GLU A 7 11.30 21.86 6.01
CA GLU A 7 12.72 21.94 5.59
C GLU A 7 12.95 21.14 4.31
N PHE A 8 12.31 19.95 4.19
CA PHE A 8 12.37 19.15 2.96
C PHE A 8 11.69 19.87 1.79
N ILE A 9 10.53 20.48 2.02
CA ILE A 9 9.83 21.27 0.99
C ILE A 9 10.68 22.48 0.56
N ASP A 10 11.28 23.19 1.52
CA ASP A 10 12.16 24.33 1.24
C ASP A 10 13.41 23.89 0.45
N LEU A 11 14.01 22.74 0.78
CA LEU A 11 15.13 22.16 0.01
C LEU A 11 14.72 21.85 -1.42
N CYS A 12 13.59 21.20 -1.62
CA CYS A 12 13.07 20.89 -2.96
C CYS A 12 12.77 22.16 -3.77
N GLN A 13 12.29 23.25 -3.13
CA GLN A 13 12.08 24.53 -3.79
C GLN A 13 13.40 25.20 -4.18
N TRP A 14 14.46 25.01 -3.40
CA TRP A 14 15.79 25.53 -3.72
C TRP A 14 16.39 24.84 -4.95
N LEU A 15 15.99 23.58 -5.23
CA LEU A 15 16.37 22.82 -6.42
C LEU A 15 15.59 23.24 -7.69
N ARG A 16 14.90 24.38 -7.68
CA ARG A 16 14.17 24.89 -8.87
C ARG A 16 15.08 25.01 -10.07
N GLY A 17 14.63 24.46 -11.20
CA GLY A 17 15.40 24.41 -12.44
C GLY A 17 16.08 23.05 -12.67
N ILE A 18 16.11 22.17 -11.65
CA ILE A 18 16.50 20.76 -11.81
C ILE A 18 15.21 19.95 -11.96
N PRO A 19 15.09 19.10 -12.99
CA PRO A 19 13.95 18.19 -13.11
C PRO A 19 13.83 17.32 -11.85
N LEU A 20 12.66 17.38 -11.21
CA LEU A 20 12.39 16.64 -9.97
C LEU A 20 11.13 15.79 -10.13
N ILE A 21 11.21 14.55 -9.66
CA ILE A 21 10.07 13.62 -9.57
C ILE A 21 9.95 13.12 -8.14
N SER A 22 8.74 13.11 -7.62
CA SER A 22 8.39 12.53 -6.33
C SER A 22 7.74 11.16 -6.52
N ILE A 23 8.05 10.19 -5.65
CA ILE A 23 7.40 8.89 -5.63
C ILE A 23 6.71 8.70 -4.27
N GLY A 24 5.40 8.45 -4.29
CA GLY A 24 4.58 8.19 -3.09
C GLY A 24 4.13 9.44 -2.34
N VAL A 25 4.57 10.64 -2.74
CA VAL A 25 4.17 11.90 -2.09
C VAL A 25 3.88 12.95 -3.16
N VAL A 26 2.78 13.69 -3.00
CA VAL A 26 2.46 14.81 -3.89
C VAL A 26 3.25 16.05 -3.48
N LEU A 27 4.05 16.58 -4.40
CA LEU A 27 4.79 17.83 -4.22
C LEU A 27 4.30 18.87 -5.24
N PRO A 28 4.00 20.12 -4.79
CA PRO A 28 3.36 21.14 -5.65
C PRO A 28 4.26 21.71 -6.74
N PHE A 29 5.53 21.31 -6.81
CA PHE A 29 6.55 21.82 -7.74
C PHE A 29 7.30 20.71 -8.46
N ALA A 30 6.86 19.47 -8.32
CA ALA A 30 7.44 18.30 -8.96
C ALA A 30 6.35 17.39 -9.52
N THR A 31 6.65 16.67 -10.59
CA THR A 31 5.80 15.57 -11.03
C THR A 31 5.78 14.51 -9.94
N SER A 32 4.60 14.03 -9.58
CA SER A 32 4.43 13.09 -8.48
C SER A 32 3.82 11.79 -8.98
N VAL A 33 4.51 10.68 -8.76
CA VAL A 33 4.00 9.33 -9.07
C VAL A 33 3.47 8.73 -7.77
N ILE A 34 2.17 8.53 -7.69
CA ILE A 34 1.47 8.00 -6.52
C ILE A 34 0.67 6.74 -6.83
N ILE A 35 0.15 6.08 -5.81
CA ILE A 35 -0.73 4.92 -5.95
C ILE A 35 -2.19 5.29 -5.71
N ASP A 36 -3.11 4.51 -6.28
CA ASP A 36 -4.52 4.54 -5.93
C ASP A 36 -4.75 3.72 -4.65
N ASN A 37 -4.64 4.40 -3.51
CA ASN A 37 -4.90 3.81 -2.20
C ASN A 37 -6.36 3.40 -2.04
N LYS A 38 -7.29 4.21 -2.61
CA LYS A 38 -8.72 4.06 -2.34
C LYS A 38 -9.28 2.83 -3.03
N SER A 39 -9.02 2.63 -4.32
CA SER A 39 -9.58 1.47 -5.02
C SER A 39 -9.06 0.16 -4.45
N GLY A 40 -7.77 0.03 -4.18
CA GLY A 40 -7.21 -1.19 -3.61
C GLY A 40 -7.77 -1.52 -2.23
N MET A 41 -7.90 -0.53 -1.34
CA MET A 41 -8.48 -0.75 -0.01
C MET A 41 -9.98 -1.06 -0.10
N LYS A 42 -10.72 -0.41 -0.99
CA LYS A 42 -12.14 -0.73 -1.24
C LYS A 42 -12.33 -2.14 -1.75
N ASP A 43 -11.46 -2.59 -2.66
CA ASP A 43 -11.50 -3.96 -3.18
C ASP A 43 -11.23 -4.98 -2.08
N LEU A 44 -10.27 -4.72 -1.20
CA LEU A 44 -9.99 -5.56 -0.03
C LEU A 44 -11.19 -5.66 0.91
N VAL A 45 -11.76 -4.53 1.32
CA VAL A 45 -12.90 -4.51 2.26
C VAL A 45 -14.14 -5.11 1.62
N ASN A 46 -14.40 -4.81 0.34
CA ASN A 46 -15.50 -5.41 -0.42
C ASN A 46 -15.36 -6.93 -0.55
N HIS A 47 -14.13 -7.44 -0.74
CA HIS A 47 -13.86 -8.87 -0.74
C HIS A 47 -14.25 -9.52 0.59
N LEU A 48 -13.86 -8.93 1.72
CA LEU A 48 -14.23 -9.44 3.05
C LEU A 48 -15.75 -9.45 3.27
N ILE A 49 -16.45 -8.42 2.81
CA ILE A 49 -17.90 -8.30 2.97
C ILE A 49 -18.64 -9.24 2.01
N LYS A 50 -18.28 -9.24 0.73
CA LYS A 50 -19.05 -9.94 -0.31
C LYS A 50 -18.76 -11.44 -0.37
N GLU A 51 -17.48 -11.82 -0.23
CA GLU A 51 -17.07 -13.22 -0.31
C GLU A 51 -17.20 -13.94 1.04
N HIS A 52 -16.71 -13.32 2.13
CA HIS A 52 -16.67 -13.93 3.45
C HIS A 52 -17.87 -13.58 4.34
N LYS A 53 -18.73 -12.62 3.92
CA LYS A 53 -19.92 -12.15 4.67
C LYS A 53 -19.57 -11.50 6.03
N TYR A 54 -18.34 -11.01 6.17
CA TYR A 54 -17.91 -10.30 7.39
C TYR A 54 -18.60 -8.96 7.52
N LYS A 55 -18.98 -8.61 8.75
CA LYS A 55 -19.72 -7.38 9.07
C LYS A 55 -19.03 -6.54 10.15
N ARG A 56 -18.29 -7.18 11.05
CA ARG A 56 -17.57 -6.51 12.14
C ARG A 56 -16.07 -6.52 11.79
N ILE A 57 -15.68 -5.58 10.96
CA ILE A 57 -14.30 -5.48 10.47
C ILE A 57 -13.58 -4.42 11.30
N ILE A 58 -12.52 -4.79 12.00
CA ILE A 58 -11.63 -3.83 12.65
C ILE A 58 -10.73 -3.19 11.59
N PHE A 59 -10.51 -1.88 11.70
CA PHE A 59 -9.53 -1.18 10.91
C PHE A 59 -8.43 -0.59 11.80
N ILE A 60 -7.17 -0.93 11.51
CA ILE A 60 -6.00 -0.33 12.16
C ILE A 60 -5.36 0.63 11.17
N ALA A 61 -5.64 1.92 11.33
CA ALA A 61 -5.07 3.00 10.53
C ALA A 61 -3.59 3.23 10.88
N GLY A 62 -2.88 3.89 10.00
CA GLY A 62 -1.55 4.45 10.29
C GLY A 62 -1.64 5.82 10.99
N PRO A 63 -0.55 6.61 10.96
CA PRO A 63 -0.52 7.95 11.53
C PRO A 63 -1.58 8.86 10.90
N LYS A 64 -2.25 9.67 11.74
CA LYS A 64 -3.33 10.57 11.31
C LYS A 64 -2.91 11.68 10.35
N THR A 65 -1.62 11.98 10.30
CA THR A 65 -1.05 13.02 9.43
C THR A 65 -0.56 12.47 8.09
N ASN A 66 -0.57 11.14 7.91
CA ASN A 66 -0.11 10.50 6.70
C ASN A 66 -1.25 10.36 5.68
N THR A 67 -1.04 10.86 4.46
CA THR A 67 -2.05 10.88 3.40
C THR A 67 -2.54 9.48 3.02
N ASP A 68 -1.63 8.50 2.86
CA ASP A 68 -2.00 7.12 2.54
C ASP A 68 -2.89 6.51 3.62
N SER A 69 -2.56 6.77 4.90
CA SER A 69 -3.37 6.32 6.03
C SER A 69 -4.79 6.89 6.00
N ILE A 70 -4.90 8.19 5.69
CA ILE A 70 -6.19 8.89 5.59
C ILE A 70 -7.02 8.30 4.45
N GLU A 71 -6.44 8.17 3.26
CA GLU A 71 -7.12 7.64 2.08
C GLU A 71 -7.59 6.20 2.26
N ARG A 72 -6.75 5.35 2.88
CA ARG A 72 -7.09 3.94 3.19
C ARG A 72 -8.23 3.85 4.21
N LEU A 73 -8.24 4.72 5.23
CA LEU A 73 -9.34 4.80 6.21
C LEU A 73 -10.64 5.31 5.57
N GLU A 74 -10.57 6.32 4.71
CA GLU A 74 -11.73 6.80 3.96
C GLU A 74 -12.31 5.69 3.08
N ALA A 75 -11.46 4.99 2.33
CA ALA A 75 -11.87 3.87 1.48
C ALA A 75 -12.53 2.72 2.27
N TYR A 76 -12.02 2.40 3.45
CA TYR A 76 -12.68 1.46 4.36
C TYR A 76 -14.08 1.93 4.75
N ARG A 77 -14.24 3.20 5.14
CA ARG A 77 -15.56 3.77 5.49
C ARG A 77 -16.53 3.79 4.31
N GLU A 78 -16.03 4.17 3.12
CA GLU A 78 -16.80 4.14 1.88
C GLU A 78 -17.29 2.73 1.55
N ALA A 79 -16.41 1.72 1.63
CA ALA A 79 -16.77 0.33 1.35
C ALA A 79 -17.83 -0.20 2.32
N LEU A 80 -17.76 0.12 3.62
CA LEU A 80 -18.81 -0.22 4.57
C LEU A 80 -20.14 0.43 4.19
N GLY A 81 -20.13 1.74 3.87
CA GLY A 81 -21.32 2.49 3.48
C GLY A 81 -22.00 1.94 2.23
N GLU A 82 -21.23 1.63 1.19
CA GLU A 82 -21.70 1.02 -0.05
C GLU A 82 -22.38 -0.36 0.16
N ASN A 83 -21.97 -1.08 1.20
CA ASN A 83 -22.55 -2.37 1.57
C ASN A 83 -23.61 -2.26 2.69
N ASN A 84 -24.08 -1.06 3.02
CA ASN A 84 -25.07 -0.80 4.08
C ASN A 84 -24.66 -1.32 5.48
N ILE A 85 -23.36 -1.33 5.76
CA ILE A 85 -22.80 -1.66 7.08
C ILE A 85 -22.56 -0.34 7.83
N LYS A 86 -23.17 -0.21 9.01
CA LYS A 86 -22.97 0.98 9.85
C LYS A 86 -21.55 1.04 10.38
N ILE A 87 -20.90 2.18 10.21
CA ILE A 87 -19.56 2.43 10.75
C ILE A 87 -19.65 2.44 12.30
N ASP A 88 -18.81 1.63 12.94
CA ASP A 88 -18.63 1.61 14.39
C ASP A 88 -17.22 2.15 14.69
N GLU A 89 -17.14 3.39 15.18
CA GLU A 89 -15.85 4.03 15.50
C GLU A 89 -15.04 3.28 16.58
N LYS A 90 -15.67 2.39 17.35
CA LYS A 90 -14.99 1.52 18.32
C LYS A 90 -14.17 0.41 17.66
N LEU A 91 -14.39 0.17 16.37
CA LEU A 91 -13.62 -0.78 15.57
C LEU A 91 -12.49 -0.11 14.77
N ILE A 92 -12.26 1.20 14.95
CA ILE A 92 -11.20 1.95 14.27
C ILE A 92 -10.13 2.34 15.27
N PHE A 93 -8.90 1.90 15.01
CA PHE A 93 -7.73 2.15 15.85
C PHE A 93 -6.66 2.90 15.06
N ASN A 94 -5.76 3.61 15.75
CA ASN A 94 -4.66 4.33 15.11
C ASN A 94 -3.33 3.71 15.56
N GLY A 95 -2.60 3.18 14.60
CA GLY A 95 -1.22 2.72 14.74
C GLY A 95 -0.24 3.75 14.16
N ASP A 96 0.97 3.29 13.90
CA ASP A 96 2.11 4.11 13.43
C ASP A 96 2.85 3.49 12.24
N PHE A 97 2.24 2.50 11.59
CA PHE A 97 2.80 1.66 10.52
C PHE A 97 3.86 0.64 10.96
N LEU A 98 4.15 0.52 12.25
CA LEU A 98 5.12 -0.45 12.76
C LEU A 98 4.43 -1.68 13.35
N ALA A 99 5.12 -2.83 13.29
CA ALA A 99 4.60 -4.11 13.79
C ALA A 99 4.23 -4.05 15.28
N ASP A 100 5.02 -3.34 16.10
CA ASP A 100 4.76 -3.24 17.53
C ASP A 100 3.44 -2.53 17.85
N SER A 101 3.06 -1.53 17.06
CA SER A 101 1.75 -0.87 17.23
C SER A 101 0.60 -1.80 16.87
N GLY A 102 0.72 -2.57 15.79
CA GLY A 102 -0.25 -3.59 15.42
C GLY A 102 -0.42 -4.65 16.50
N TYR A 103 0.69 -5.14 17.07
CA TYR A 103 0.70 -6.08 18.19
C TYR A 103 0.00 -5.50 19.42
N GLY A 104 0.40 -4.30 19.86
CA GLY A 104 -0.15 -3.65 21.05
C GLY A 104 -1.66 -3.38 20.94
N ILE A 105 -2.12 -2.90 19.77
CA ILE A 105 -3.53 -2.66 19.50
C ILE A 105 -4.32 -3.98 19.56
N MET A 106 -3.83 -5.04 18.90
CA MET A 106 -4.50 -6.33 18.90
C MET A 106 -4.58 -6.93 20.30
N ASN A 107 -3.50 -6.84 21.08
CA ASN A 107 -3.51 -7.31 22.46
C ASN A 107 -4.58 -6.60 23.31
N LYS A 108 -4.73 -5.29 23.15
CA LYS A 108 -5.79 -4.52 23.81
C LYS A 108 -7.19 -4.95 23.36
N ILE A 109 -7.41 -5.12 22.06
CA ILE A 109 -8.69 -5.60 21.50
C ILE A 109 -9.10 -6.93 22.15
N MET A 110 -8.15 -7.86 22.30
CA MET A 110 -8.39 -9.16 22.92
C MET A 110 -8.67 -9.05 24.42
N GLN A 111 -7.96 -8.19 25.14
CA GLN A 111 -8.21 -7.92 26.58
C GLN A 111 -9.57 -7.27 26.82
N ASP A 112 -9.96 -6.34 25.96
CA ASP A 112 -11.26 -5.64 26.06
C ASP A 112 -12.44 -6.52 25.59
N GLY A 113 -12.19 -7.72 25.07
CA GLY A 113 -13.22 -8.64 24.60
C GLY A 113 -14.00 -8.12 23.40
N ILE A 114 -13.39 -7.30 22.54
CA ILE A 114 -14.05 -6.73 21.36
C ILE A 114 -14.25 -7.84 20.33
N LEU A 115 -15.53 -8.08 19.97
CA LEU A 115 -15.89 -9.06 18.96
C LEU A 115 -15.66 -8.49 17.55
N TYR A 116 -15.06 -9.30 16.67
CA TYR A 116 -14.80 -8.94 15.28
C TYR A 116 -14.82 -10.19 14.38
N ASP A 117 -14.98 -9.98 13.07
CA ASP A 117 -14.90 -11.03 12.04
C ASP A 117 -13.53 -11.02 11.36
N ALA A 118 -12.96 -9.83 11.14
CA ALA A 118 -11.66 -9.65 10.51
C ALA A 118 -10.98 -8.36 11.00
N VAL A 119 -9.65 -8.31 10.82
CA VAL A 119 -8.82 -7.13 11.06
C VAL A 119 -8.19 -6.71 9.73
N VAL A 120 -8.37 -5.45 9.35
CA VAL A 120 -7.69 -4.82 8.21
C VAL A 120 -6.70 -3.80 8.75
N CYS A 121 -5.44 -3.98 8.42
CA CYS A 121 -4.38 -3.03 8.75
C CYS A 121 -4.08 -2.13 7.56
N ALA A 122 -3.79 -0.88 7.81
CA ALA A 122 -3.44 0.08 6.77
C ALA A 122 -2.09 -0.25 6.10
N ASN A 123 -1.26 -1.15 6.68
CA ASN A 123 -0.08 -1.71 6.02
C ASN A 123 0.23 -3.14 6.50
N ASP A 124 1.17 -3.80 5.82
CA ASP A 124 1.57 -5.19 6.12
C ASP A 124 2.35 -5.31 7.43
N GLU A 125 3.18 -4.32 7.77
CA GLU A 125 3.96 -4.33 9.01
C GLU A 125 3.06 -4.42 10.25
N MET A 126 2.01 -3.58 10.32
CA MET A 126 1.04 -3.69 11.41
C MET A 126 0.29 -5.02 11.37
N ALA A 127 -0.04 -5.55 10.18
CA ALA A 127 -0.68 -6.86 10.03
C ALA A 127 0.21 -7.99 10.58
N PHE A 128 1.54 -7.92 10.39
CA PHE A 128 2.48 -8.87 10.98
C PHE A 128 2.45 -8.82 12.50
N GLY A 129 2.39 -7.62 13.08
CA GLY A 129 2.24 -7.44 14.52
C GLY A 129 0.95 -8.04 15.06
N VAL A 130 -0.18 -7.82 14.38
CA VAL A 130 -1.48 -8.42 14.71
C VAL A 130 -1.40 -9.94 14.67
N ILE A 131 -0.88 -10.54 13.59
CA ILE A 131 -0.74 -11.99 13.44
C ILE A 131 0.15 -12.58 14.55
N LYS A 132 1.25 -11.90 14.88
CA LYS A 132 2.13 -12.31 15.98
C LYS A 132 1.37 -12.33 17.30
N CYS A 133 0.64 -11.27 17.63
CA CYS A 133 -0.16 -11.19 18.86
C CYS A 133 -1.18 -12.36 18.94
N LEU A 134 -1.93 -12.60 17.86
CA LEU A 134 -2.92 -13.68 17.81
C LEU A 134 -2.28 -15.06 18.02
N LYS A 135 -1.11 -15.30 17.44
CA LYS A 135 -0.34 -16.54 17.64
C LYS A 135 0.15 -16.68 19.07
N ASP A 136 0.68 -15.63 19.68
CA ASP A 136 1.15 -15.63 21.06
C ASP A 136 0.00 -15.92 22.04
N LEU A 137 -1.20 -15.42 21.72
CA LEU A 137 -2.44 -15.70 22.45
C LEU A 137 -3.10 -17.05 22.08
N LYS A 138 -2.47 -17.84 21.19
CA LYS A 138 -2.96 -19.15 20.70
C LYS A 138 -4.36 -19.08 20.09
N VAL A 139 -4.70 -17.99 19.44
CA VAL A 139 -5.95 -17.86 18.67
C VAL A 139 -5.88 -18.75 17.44
N ASP A 140 -6.96 -19.50 17.21
CA ASP A 140 -7.11 -20.31 16.00
C ASP A 140 -7.24 -19.39 14.77
N MET A 141 -6.18 -19.35 13.96
CA MET A 141 -6.10 -18.49 12.78
C MET A 141 -7.17 -18.83 11.72
N ASP A 142 -7.68 -20.07 11.73
CA ASP A 142 -8.72 -20.48 10.79
C ASP A 142 -10.14 -20.10 11.24
N LYS A 143 -10.34 -19.78 12.52
CA LYS A 143 -11.66 -19.49 13.08
C LYS A 143 -11.84 -18.03 13.51
N GLY A 144 -10.77 -17.36 13.95
CA GLY A 144 -10.87 -16.02 14.53
C GLY A 144 -9.70 -15.10 14.18
N GLY A 145 -8.68 -15.60 13.48
CA GLY A 145 -7.47 -14.86 13.17
C GLY A 145 -7.43 -14.27 11.77
N ARG A 146 -8.54 -13.72 11.28
CA ARG A 146 -8.60 -13.13 9.92
C ARG A 146 -7.93 -11.77 9.90
N VAL A 147 -6.84 -11.65 9.16
CA VAL A 147 -6.02 -10.45 9.09
C VAL A 147 -5.67 -10.13 7.64
N CYS A 148 -5.78 -8.86 7.27
CA CYS A 148 -5.38 -8.36 5.97
C CYS A 148 -4.48 -7.14 6.13
N GLY A 149 -3.62 -6.92 5.14
CA GLY A 149 -2.68 -5.79 5.11
C GLY A 149 -2.81 -4.94 3.85
N PHE A 150 -1.79 -4.14 3.62
CA PHE A 150 -1.57 -3.32 2.43
C PHE A 150 -0.06 -3.22 2.23
N ASP A 151 0.48 -3.33 1.04
CA ASP A 151 1.82 -3.15 0.48
C ASP A 151 2.29 -4.36 -0.34
N ASP A 152 1.92 -5.60 0.05
CA ASP A 152 2.40 -6.87 -0.50
C ASP A 152 3.93 -7.02 -0.37
N CYS A 153 4.45 -6.81 0.84
CA CYS A 153 5.86 -7.04 1.16
C CYS A 153 6.27 -8.49 0.87
N ASP A 154 7.55 -8.72 0.57
CA ASP A 154 8.10 -10.06 0.27
C ASP A 154 7.75 -11.14 1.30
N ILE A 155 7.61 -10.75 2.57
CA ILE A 155 7.28 -11.65 3.68
C ILE A 155 5.81 -12.08 3.60
N SER A 156 4.90 -11.24 3.09
CA SER A 156 3.45 -11.46 3.10
C SER A 156 3.04 -12.78 2.45
N GLY A 157 3.67 -13.14 1.33
CA GLY A 157 3.44 -14.42 0.65
C GLY A 157 4.10 -15.63 1.31
N ARG A 158 5.09 -15.43 2.19
CA ARG A 158 5.87 -16.50 2.84
C ARG A 158 5.39 -16.81 4.25
N MET A 159 4.52 -15.99 4.80
CA MET A 159 3.93 -16.23 6.13
C MET A 159 3.04 -17.49 6.14
N ARG A 160 2.64 -17.89 7.35
CA ARG A 160 1.60 -18.92 7.56
C ARG A 160 0.66 -18.46 8.67
N PRO A 161 -0.62 -18.17 8.31
CA PRO A 161 -1.19 -18.13 6.96
C PRO A 161 -0.56 -17.03 6.09
N ALA A 162 -0.52 -17.22 4.76
CA ALA A 162 -0.04 -16.22 3.82
C ALA A 162 -0.98 -15.00 3.84
N LEU A 163 -0.42 -13.79 3.90
CA LEU A 163 -1.18 -12.55 4.12
C LEU A 163 -1.92 -12.11 2.86
N THR A 164 -3.24 -11.97 2.95
CA THR A 164 -4.06 -11.24 1.98
C THR A 164 -3.78 -9.75 2.14
N THR A 165 -3.43 -9.09 1.06
CA THR A 165 -2.95 -7.71 1.08
C THR A 165 -3.26 -7.01 -0.24
N VAL A 166 -2.96 -5.72 -0.33
CA VAL A 166 -3.04 -4.94 -1.57
C VAL A 166 -1.63 -4.65 -2.05
N ARG A 167 -1.30 -5.07 -3.27
CA ARG A 167 0.01 -4.85 -3.87
C ARG A 167 0.14 -3.43 -4.39
N GLN A 168 1.19 -2.75 -3.97
CA GLN A 168 1.65 -1.50 -4.57
C GLN A 168 2.50 -1.81 -5.81
N PRO A 169 2.31 -1.12 -6.95
CA PRO A 169 3.08 -1.32 -8.17
C PRO A 169 4.44 -0.58 -8.09
N ILE A 170 5.29 -0.92 -7.11
CA ILE A 170 6.54 -0.16 -6.83
C ILE A 170 7.47 -0.13 -8.04
N ARG A 171 7.62 -1.28 -8.75
CA ARG A 171 8.46 -1.35 -9.93
C ARG A 171 7.94 -0.43 -11.04
N GLU A 172 6.65 -0.46 -11.28
CA GLU A 172 5.97 0.37 -12.28
C GLU A 172 6.05 1.86 -11.91
N MET A 173 5.94 2.19 -10.62
CA MET A 173 6.14 3.56 -10.12
C MET A 173 7.56 4.07 -10.41
N CYS A 174 8.57 3.25 -10.15
CA CYS A 174 9.96 3.60 -10.44
C CYS A 174 10.19 3.79 -11.96
N LEU A 175 9.68 2.88 -12.79
CA LEU A 175 9.81 3.00 -14.25
C LEU A 175 9.09 4.25 -14.77
N CYS A 176 7.87 4.49 -14.31
CA CYS A 176 7.11 5.69 -14.65
C CYS A 176 7.84 6.98 -14.24
N ALA A 177 8.45 6.99 -13.04
CA ALA A 177 9.23 8.13 -12.59
C ALA A 177 10.46 8.38 -13.49
N ILE A 178 11.18 7.32 -13.88
CA ILE A 178 12.34 7.45 -14.79
C ILE A 178 11.90 7.97 -16.16
N GLU A 179 10.86 7.42 -16.75
CA GLU A 179 10.34 7.87 -18.05
C GLU A 179 9.95 9.36 -18.02
N ASN A 180 9.27 9.76 -16.94
CA ASN A 180 8.82 11.14 -16.82
C ASN A 180 9.97 12.12 -16.54
N ILE A 181 11.02 11.74 -15.80
CA ILE A 181 12.17 12.62 -15.62
C ILE A 181 12.95 12.80 -16.91
N LEU A 182 13.11 11.76 -17.72
CA LEU A 182 13.74 11.86 -19.03
C LEU A 182 12.93 12.74 -19.98
N ASN A 183 11.62 12.53 -20.04
CA ASN A 183 10.70 13.38 -20.81
C ASN A 183 10.80 14.86 -20.40
N LYS A 184 10.88 15.12 -19.10
CA LYS A 184 10.99 16.49 -18.58
C LYS A 184 12.31 17.17 -18.98
N ILE A 185 13.40 16.38 -19.01
CA ILE A 185 14.72 16.85 -19.47
C ILE A 185 14.70 17.17 -20.96
N GLU A 186 14.10 16.29 -21.79
CA GLU A 186 14.14 16.41 -23.24
C GLU A 186 13.10 17.42 -23.78
N ASN A 187 11.89 17.40 -23.26
CA ASN A 187 10.73 18.09 -23.83
C ASN A 187 10.16 19.20 -22.93
N GLY A 188 10.55 19.26 -21.66
CA GLY A 188 10.07 20.25 -20.69
C GLY A 188 8.65 19.98 -20.14
N GLU A 189 7.93 19.00 -20.66
CA GLU A 189 6.54 18.71 -20.31
C GLU A 189 6.40 17.37 -19.59
N THR A 190 5.61 17.35 -18.52
CA THR A 190 5.16 16.13 -17.81
C THR A 190 3.86 16.40 -17.10
N ASP A 191 3.09 15.36 -16.83
CA ASP A 191 1.92 15.43 -15.96
C ASP A 191 2.34 15.82 -14.53
N ASP A 192 1.50 16.60 -13.86
CA ASP A 192 1.78 17.01 -12.46
C ASP A 192 1.65 15.85 -11.48
N ILE A 193 0.61 15.00 -11.67
CA ILE A 193 0.34 13.83 -10.81
C ILE A 193 0.00 12.64 -11.68
N ILE A 194 0.71 11.55 -11.46
CA ILE A 194 0.48 10.27 -12.13
C ILE A 194 0.07 9.25 -11.06
N THR A 195 -1.14 8.71 -11.18
CA THR A 195 -1.67 7.72 -10.24
C THR A 195 -1.64 6.33 -10.86
N LEU A 196 -0.99 5.37 -10.19
CA LEU A 196 -0.94 3.97 -10.62
C LEU A 196 -1.90 3.11 -9.80
N PRO A 197 -2.57 2.11 -10.44
CA PRO A 197 -3.50 1.25 -9.74
C PRO A 197 -2.80 0.30 -8.77
N SER A 198 -3.37 0.09 -7.60
CA SER A 198 -3.01 -0.98 -6.68
C SER A 198 -3.89 -2.23 -6.91
N VAL A 199 -3.44 -3.41 -6.49
CA VAL A 199 -4.10 -4.69 -6.82
C VAL A 199 -4.30 -5.53 -5.57
N LEU A 200 -5.53 -6.00 -5.33
CA LEU A 200 -5.83 -6.96 -4.26
C LEU A 200 -5.18 -8.32 -4.55
N VAL A 201 -4.38 -8.80 -3.60
CA VAL A 201 -3.75 -10.12 -3.61
C VAL A 201 -4.40 -11.01 -2.55
N LYS A 202 -5.28 -11.89 -2.98
CA LYS A 202 -6.01 -12.81 -2.11
C LYS A 202 -5.11 -13.97 -1.70
N ARG A 203 -5.03 -14.25 -0.38
CA ARG A 203 -4.29 -15.37 0.20
C ARG A 203 -5.07 -15.97 1.37
N GLU A 204 -4.41 -16.77 2.22
CA GLU A 204 -5.06 -17.57 3.28
C GLU A 204 -5.60 -16.72 4.44
N SER A 205 -4.93 -15.62 4.78
CA SER A 205 -5.19 -14.91 6.04
C SER A 205 -6.56 -14.25 6.14
N CYS A 206 -7.25 -14.00 5.04
CA CYS A 206 -8.64 -13.52 5.05
C CYS A 206 -9.66 -14.65 5.21
N GLY A 207 -9.24 -15.90 5.07
CA GLY A 207 -10.11 -17.08 5.06
C GLY A 207 -10.32 -17.71 3.69
N CYS A 208 -9.71 -17.19 2.63
CA CYS A 208 -9.65 -17.87 1.36
C CYS A 208 -8.89 -19.18 1.50
N LYS A 209 -9.39 -20.24 0.85
CA LYS A 209 -8.60 -21.46 0.68
C LYS A 209 -7.54 -21.20 -0.38
N ASN A 210 -6.34 -21.78 -0.19
CA ASN A 210 -5.30 -21.73 -1.21
C ASN A 210 -5.76 -22.49 -2.46
N ASP A 211 -6.51 -21.85 -3.31
CA ASP A 211 -6.46 -22.18 -4.73
C ASP A 211 -5.22 -21.45 -5.28
N VAL A 212 -4.07 -22.09 -5.06
CA VAL A 212 -2.86 -21.70 -5.80
C VAL A 212 -3.09 -22.16 -7.23
N SER A 213 -3.92 -21.44 -7.94
CA SER A 213 -3.88 -21.46 -9.39
C SER A 213 -2.55 -20.79 -9.76
N LEU A 214 -1.65 -21.54 -10.35
CA LEU A 214 -0.38 -21.06 -10.96
C LEU A 214 -0.61 -19.89 -11.95
N ASP A 215 -1.84 -19.56 -12.25
CA ASP A 215 -2.26 -18.48 -13.12
C ASP A 215 -1.98 -17.08 -12.55
N VAL A 216 -2.00 -16.90 -11.22
CA VAL A 216 -1.65 -15.61 -10.59
C VAL A 216 -0.14 -15.28 -10.77
N LEU A 217 0.70 -16.29 -10.99
CA LEU A 217 2.12 -16.07 -11.29
C LEU A 217 2.37 -15.75 -12.77
N ARG A 218 1.41 -15.99 -13.66
CA ARG A 218 1.52 -15.75 -15.11
C ARG A 218 0.91 -14.43 -15.57
N GLU A 219 -0.03 -13.86 -14.82
CA GLU A 219 -0.69 -12.60 -15.16
C GLU A 219 0.05 -11.33 -14.73
N ASN A 220 1.32 -11.44 -14.30
CA ASN A 220 2.21 -10.30 -14.07
C ASN A 220 2.64 -9.56 -15.36
N ASN A 221 1.97 -9.83 -16.48
CA ASN A 221 1.97 -8.93 -17.62
C ASN A 221 0.93 -7.83 -17.37
N VAL A 222 1.25 -6.87 -16.52
CA VAL A 222 0.55 -5.59 -16.53
C VAL A 222 0.62 -5.08 -17.97
N ARG A 223 -0.51 -5.10 -18.67
CA ARG A 223 -0.64 -4.39 -19.92
C ARG A 223 -0.44 -2.93 -19.57
N LEU A 224 0.71 -2.40 -19.97
CA LEU A 224 0.96 -0.97 -20.00
C LEU A 224 -0.28 -0.31 -20.61
N VAL A 225 -0.79 0.73 -19.96
CA VAL A 225 -1.93 1.51 -20.45
C VAL A 225 -1.68 1.84 -21.92
N PRO A 226 -2.62 1.57 -22.87
CA PRO A 226 -2.38 1.85 -24.26
C PRO A 226 -2.20 3.36 -24.45
N GLY A 227 -1.01 3.80 -24.74
CA GLY A 227 -0.65 5.20 -24.96
C GLY A 227 0.81 5.54 -24.64
N HIS A 228 1.47 4.79 -23.78
CA HIS A 228 2.89 5.01 -23.51
C HIS A 228 3.73 4.09 -24.40
N ARG A 229 4.24 4.67 -25.49
CA ARG A 229 5.32 4.01 -26.28
C ARG A 229 6.58 4.03 -25.43
N ILE A 230 7.02 2.86 -25.01
CA ILE A 230 8.41 2.68 -24.56
C ILE A 230 9.27 3.05 -25.77
N HIS A 231 9.96 4.19 -25.70
CA HIS A 231 10.95 4.54 -26.72
C HIS A 231 12.06 3.49 -26.70
N GLU A 232 12.35 2.91 -27.87
CA GLU A 232 13.42 1.92 -28.09
C GLU A 232 14.83 2.45 -27.76
N ASN A 233 14.96 3.66 -27.25
CA ASN A 233 16.22 4.33 -26.95
C ASN A 233 16.79 4.09 -25.54
N ILE A 234 16.17 3.23 -24.70
CA ILE A 234 16.72 2.86 -23.38
C ILE A 234 18.00 2.02 -23.48
N GLN A 235 18.45 1.67 -24.68
CA GLN A 235 19.69 0.88 -24.89
C GLN A 235 21.00 1.65 -24.63
N THR A 236 20.98 2.93 -24.31
CA THR A 236 22.20 3.74 -24.18
C THR A 236 22.70 3.95 -22.74
N TYR A 237 21.92 3.58 -21.74
CA TYR A 237 22.37 3.66 -20.33
C TYR A 237 22.49 2.24 -19.75
N SER A 238 23.65 1.92 -19.19
CA SER A 238 23.81 0.66 -18.47
C SER A 238 22.98 0.69 -17.18
N LEU A 239 22.46 -0.47 -16.76
CA LEU A 239 21.76 -0.60 -15.48
C LEU A 239 22.59 -0.08 -14.29
N GLU A 240 23.93 -0.12 -14.37
CA GLU A 240 24.83 0.42 -13.36
C GLU A 240 24.81 1.94 -13.31
N GLU A 241 24.77 2.63 -14.46
CA GLU A 241 24.67 4.10 -14.50
C GLU A 241 23.31 4.61 -13.97
N LEU A 242 22.22 3.88 -14.25
CA LEU A 242 20.90 4.17 -13.68
C LEU A 242 20.84 3.87 -12.18
N PHE A 243 21.50 2.81 -11.71
CA PHE A 243 21.61 2.46 -10.29
C PHE A 243 22.43 3.49 -9.51
N ASP A 244 23.49 4.04 -10.08
CA ASP A 244 24.30 5.09 -9.46
C ASP A 244 23.53 6.42 -9.32
N CYS A 245 22.70 6.78 -10.29
CA CYS A 245 21.80 7.93 -10.18
C CYS A 245 20.76 7.73 -9.06
N VAL A 246 20.11 6.57 -8.98
CA VAL A 246 19.09 6.26 -7.96
C VAL A 246 19.74 6.15 -6.56
N THR A 247 20.92 5.55 -6.44
CA THR A 247 21.63 5.45 -5.15
C THR A 247 22.18 6.79 -4.68
N THR A 248 22.46 7.72 -5.56
CA THR A 248 22.88 9.08 -5.17
C THR A 248 21.69 9.86 -4.57
N VAL A 249 20.49 9.69 -5.10
CA VAL A 249 19.26 10.29 -4.53
C VAL A 249 18.88 9.64 -3.20
N LEU A 250 19.06 8.33 -3.04
CA LEU A 250 18.76 7.60 -1.79
C LEU A 250 19.80 7.80 -0.69
N LYS A 251 21.02 8.26 -1.01
CA LYS A 251 22.05 8.61 0.00
C LYS A 251 21.89 10.01 0.58
N LEU A 252 20.98 10.80 0.04
CA LEU A 252 20.60 12.13 0.54
C LEU A 252 19.31 12.10 1.38
N CYS A 253 18.70 10.95 1.55
CA CYS A 253 17.64 10.62 2.48
C CYS A 253 18.21 9.69 3.57
#